data_7ad16da82c9365c16fab12c40c3279b0
#
_entry.id   7ad16da82c9365c16fab12c40c3279b0
#
_cell.length_a   1.000
_cell.length_b   1.000
_cell.length_c   1.000
_cell.angle_alpha   90.00
_cell.angle_beta   90.00
_cell.angle_gamma   90.00
#
_symmetry.space_group_name_H-M   'P 1'
#
loop_
_entity.id
_entity.type
_entity.pdbx_description
1 polymer ?
#
loop_
_entity_poly.entity_id
_entity_poly.type
_entity_poly.pdbx_seq_one_letter_code
_entity_poly.pdbx_strand_id
1 'polypeptide(L)'
;RVTQGGSSAASDVYKGQAVTGPSLETRAECAAFASWGADLVGMSTVPEVIAARHAGMKVLAFSVVTNYSNLLHDQAHSQEEIRANADKASAWLISIITEFVSGLK
;
A
#
# COMPACT_ATOMS: atom_id res chain seq x y z
N ARG A 1 2.49 -8.37 -4.44
CA ARG A 1 1.76 -9.19 -3.46
C ARG A 1 0.32 -8.73 -3.39
N VAL A 2 -0.60 -9.65 -3.43
CA VAL A 2 -2.05 -9.39 -3.42
C VAL A 2 -2.57 -9.67 -2.02
N THR A 3 -3.22 -8.68 -1.40
CA THR A 3 -3.89 -8.86 -0.11
C THR A 3 -5.37 -9.14 -0.34
N GLN A 4 -5.83 -10.34 -0.03
CA GLN A 4 -7.25 -10.63 0.05
C GLN A 4 -7.77 -10.30 1.44
N GLY A 5 -8.68 -9.37 1.54
CA GLY A 5 -9.49 -9.19 2.74
C GLY A 5 -10.56 -10.26 2.83
N GLY A 6 -10.35 -11.25 3.70
CA GLY A 6 -11.35 -12.25 4.06
C GLY A 6 -10.97 -13.68 3.72
N SER A 7 -10.73 -14.46 4.77
CA SER A 7 -10.62 -15.90 4.94
C SER A 7 -9.45 -16.62 4.26
N SER A 8 -8.64 -17.16 5.12
CA SER A 8 -7.91 -18.43 5.01
C SER A 8 -7.20 -18.68 3.68
N ALA A 9 -5.97 -18.36 3.60
CA ALA A 9 -4.94 -18.83 2.70
C ALA A 9 -4.17 -17.77 1.92
N ALA A 10 -4.03 -16.57 2.42
CA ALA A 10 -2.96 -15.70 1.95
C ALA A 10 -1.87 -15.67 3.02
N SER A 11 -0.87 -16.49 2.85
CA SER A 11 0.26 -16.61 3.77
C SER A 11 1.14 -15.35 3.83
N ASP A 12 0.84 -14.32 3.03
CA ASP A 12 1.65 -13.12 2.94
C ASP A 12 0.79 -11.86 2.70
N VAL A 13 0.07 -11.48 3.74
CA VAL A 13 -0.70 -10.23 3.74
C VAL A 13 0.16 -9.13 4.37
N TYR A 14 0.52 -8.11 3.59
CA TYR A 14 1.11 -6.90 4.13
C TYR A 14 0.07 -6.13 4.95
N LYS A 15 0.46 -5.67 6.11
CA LYS A 15 -0.37 -4.83 6.97
C LYS A 15 -0.10 -3.38 6.63
N GLY A 16 -1.09 -2.73 6.01
CA GLY A 16 -1.03 -1.31 5.67
C GLY A 16 -1.57 -0.45 6.79
N GLN A 17 -0.81 0.56 7.20
CA GLN A 17 -1.26 1.62 8.09
C GLN A 17 -1.69 2.83 7.26
N ALA A 18 -2.86 3.40 7.55
CA ALA A 18 -3.30 4.66 6.97
C ALA A 18 -2.98 5.84 7.89
N VAL A 19 -2.52 6.91 7.27
CA VAL A 19 -2.31 8.22 7.90
C VAL A 19 -3.00 9.29 7.06
N THR A 20 -3.26 10.45 7.63
CA THR A 20 -3.99 11.51 6.93
C THR A 20 -3.11 12.34 5.99
N GLY A 21 -1.79 12.38 6.21
CA GLY A 21 -0.93 13.33 5.51
C GLY A 21 -1.24 14.80 5.86
N PRO A 22 -0.80 15.76 5.08
CA PRO A 22 -0.07 15.65 3.81
C PRO A 22 1.44 15.43 3.94
N SER A 23 2.00 15.51 5.16
CA SER A 23 3.43 15.28 5.41
C SER A 23 3.75 13.78 5.43
N LEU A 24 4.95 13.42 5.03
CA LEU A 24 5.49 12.09 5.26
C LEU A 24 5.72 11.87 6.77
N GLU A 25 5.67 10.62 7.16
CA GLU A 25 5.77 10.20 8.55
C GLU A 25 7.16 10.50 9.12
N THR A 26 7.19 10.92 10.37
CA THR A 26 8.44 11.04 11.13
C THR A 26 9.02 9.67 11.45
N ARG A 27 10.30 9.65 11.79
CA ARG A 27 10.97 8.42 12.24
C ARG A 27 10.27 7.78 13.45
N ALA A 28 9.77 8.59 14.38
CA ALA A 28 9.06 8.13 15.58
C ALA A 28 7.71 7.49 15.21
N GLU A 29 6.95 8.08 14.29
CA GLU A 29 5.72 7.51 13.77
C GLU A 29 5.98 6.18 13.07
N CYS A 30 6.98 6.11 12.19
CA CYS A 30 7.37 4.87 11.52
C CYS A 30 7.75 3.77 12.53
N ALA A 31 8.47 4.12 13.60
CA ALA A 31 8.81 3.17 14.65
C ALA A 31 7.57 2.66 15.41
N ALA A 32 6.62 3.55 15.70
CA ALA A 32 5.36 3.18 16.33
C ALA A 32 4.54 2.25 15.43
N PHE A 33 4.38 2.57 14.15
CA PHE A 33 3.66 1.73 13.19
C PHE A 33 4.30 0.35 13.02
N ALA A 34 5.63 0.30 12.95
CA ALA A 34 6.36 -0.97 12.91
C ALA A 34 6.12 -1.81 14.18
N SER A 35 6.09 -1.17 15.36
CA SER A 35 5.80 -1.86 16.63
C SER A 35 4.38 -2.44 16.69
N TRP A 36 3.43 -1.84 15.96
CA TRP A 36 2.07 -2.36 15.80
C TRP A 36 1.96 -3.42 14.71
N GLY A 37 3.07 -3.73 14.06
CA GLY A 37 3.15 -4.76 13.02
C GLY A 37 2.76 -4.27 11.63
N ALA A 38 2.82 -2.95 11.37
CA ALA A 38 2.62 -2.43 10.02
C ALA A 38 3.87 -2.70 9.15
N ASP A 39 3.63 -3.16 7.93
CA ASP A 39 4.65 -3.37 6.90
C ASP A 39 4.74 -2.19 5.94
N LEU A 40 3.61 -1.51 5.74
CA LEU A 40 3.43 -0.41 4.79
C LEU A 40 2.67 0.73 5.45
N VAL A 41 2.94 1.96 5.01
CA VAL A 41 2.18 3.14 5.39
C VAL A 41 1.78 3.92 4.13
N GLY A 42 0.61 4.53 4.16
CA GLY A 42 0.11 5.35 3.05
C GLY A 42 -1.04 6.24 3.47
N MET A 43 -1.42 7.16 2.60
CA MET A 43 -2.46 8.17 2.86
C MET A 43 -3.81 7.83 2.23
N SER A 44 -3.91 6.64 1.65
CA SER A 44 -5.10 6.15 0.92
C SER A 44 -5.34 4.66 1.21
N THR A 45 -6.09 3.99 0.36
CA THR A 45 -6.34 2.54 0.38
C THR A 45 -7.19 2.08 1.56
N VAL A 46 -6.78 2.29 2.80
CA VAL A 46 -7.52 1.79 3.98
C VAL A 46 -8.91 2.41 4.11
N PRO A 47 -9.10 3.74 4.01
CA PRO A 47 -10.44 4.35 4.01
C PRO A 47 -11.33 3.83 2.88
N GLU A 48 -10.78 3.69 1.67
CA GLU A 48 -11.51 3.18 0.51
C GLU A 48 -11.92 1.71 0.72
N VAL A 49 -11.03 0.89 1.28
CA VAL A 49 -11.33 -0.51 1.59
C VAL A 49 -12.45 -0.60 2.64
N ILE A 50 -12.40 0.23 3.68
CA ILE A 50 -13.44 0.26 4.72
C ILE A 50 -14.79 0.62 4.10
N ALA A 51 -14.85 1.69 3.31
CA ALA A 51 -16.07 2.14 2.65
C ALA A 51 -16.64 1.10 1.68
N ALA A 52 -15.79 0.51 0.84
CA ALA A 52 -16.19 -0.53 -0.10
C ALA A 52 -16.69 -1.79 0.62
N ARG A 53 -16.02 -2.21 1.67
CA ARG A 53 -16.45 -3.37 2.48
C ARG A 53 -17.77 -3.11 3.20
N HIS A 54 -17.98 -1.89 3.71
CA HIS A 54 -19.25 -1.48 4.30
C HIS A 54 -20.39 -1.52 3.27
N ALA A 55 -20.12 -1.16 2.02
CA ALA A 55 -21.05 -1.28 0.89
C ALA A 55 -21.23 -2.71 0.36
N GLY A 56 -20.65 -3.73 0.99
CA GLY A 56 -20.76 -5.13 0.58
C GLY A 56 -19.90 -5.53 -0.62
N MET A 57 -19.01 -4.66 -1.07
CA MET A 57 -18.15 -4.93 -2.24
C MET A 57 -17.00 -5.89 -1.89
N LYS A 58 -16.61 -6.72 -2.86
CA LYS A 58 -15.34 -7.45 -2.79
C LYS A 58 -14.21 -6.48 -3.18
N VAL A 59 -13.12 -6.52 -2.42
CA VAL A 59 -11.99 -5.58 -2.61
C VAL A 59 -10.71 -6.35 -2.85
N LEU A 60 -9.97 -5.91 -3.85
CA LEU A 60 -8.58 -6.25 -4.09
C LEU A 60 -7.81 -4.94 -4.17
N ALA A 61 -6.72 -4.81 -3.43
CA ALA A 61 -5.88 -3.64 -3.41
C ALA A 61 -4.42 -4.00 -3.75
N PHE A 62 -3.77 -3.12 -4.50
CA PHE A 62 -2.36 -3.19 -4.80
C PHE A 62 -1.66 -1.96 -4.23
N SER A 63 -0.55 -2.16 -3.54
CA SER A 63 0.28 -1.07 -3.05
C SER A 63 1.63 -1.11 -3.76
N VAL A 64 2.01 0.02 -4.35
CA VAL A 64 3.33 0.23 -4.94
C VAL A 64 4.21 0.88 -3.89
N VAL A 65 5.26 0.18 -3.46
CA VAL A 65 6.26 0.74 -2.56
C VAL A 65 7.19 1.63 -3.36
N THR A 66 7.11 2.92 -3.14
CA THR A 66 7.88 3.94 -3.86
C THR A 66 9.16 4.36 -3.17
N ASN A 67 9.22 4.18 -1.85
CA ASN A 67 10.33 4.58 -1.01
C ASN A 67 10.37 3.75 0.29
N TYR A 68 11.51 3.70 0.91
CA TYR A 68 11.64 3.17 2.27
C TYR A 68 11.08 4.16 3.30
N SER A 69 10.67 3.67 4.46
CA SER A 69 10.25 4.54 5.56
C SER A 69 11.42 5.34 6.14
N ASN A 70 11.13 6.47 6.76
CA ASN A 70 12.12 7.29 7.47
C ASN A 70 12.76 6.58 8.69
N LEU A 71 12.27 5.39 9.05
CA LEU A 71 12.91 4.52 10.03
C LEU A 71 14.19 3.87 9.47
N LEU A 72 14.17 3.52 8.18
CA LEU A 72 15.21 2.75 7.50
C LEU A 72 16.10 3.62 6.58
N HIS A 73 15.77 4.89 6.45
CA HIS A 73 16.43 5.79 5.51
C HIS A 73 16.71 7.15 6.18
N ASP A 74 17.99 7.56 6.19
CA ASP A 74 18.43 8.76 6.90
C ASP A 74 18.38 10.04 6.05
N GLN A 75 18.07 9.92 4.75
CA GLN A 75 17.97 11.07 3.84
C GLN A 75 16.52 11.44 3.60
N ALA A 76 16.25 12.73 3.37
CA ALA A 76 14.93 13.19 2.99
C ALA A 76 14.54 12.63 1.62
N HIS A 77 13.33 12.09 1.53
CA HIS A 77 12.78 11.61 0.26
C HIS A 77 12.44 12.78 -0.67
N SER A 78 12.83 12.68 -1.93
CA SER A 78 12.41 13.64 -2.94
C SER A 78 11.11 13.18 -3.62
N GLN A 79 10.24 14.12 -3.94
CA GLN A 79 9.01 13.84 -4.71
C GLN A 79 9.32 13.29 -6.11
N GLU A 80 10.45 13.68 -6.67
CA GLU A 80 10.92 13.21 -7.97
C GLU A 80 11.28 11.72 -7.92
N GLU A 81 12.00 11.29 -6.89
CA GLU A 81 12.35 9.87 -6.67
C GLU A 81 11.10 9.01 -6.48
N ILE A 82 10.15 9.47 -5.66
CA ILE A 82 8.88 8.79 -5.42
C ILE A 82 8.12 8.60 -6.75
N ARG A 83 8.02 9.65 -7.57
CA ARG A 83 7.36 9.58 -8.87
C ARG A 83 8.08 8.63 -9.83
N ALA A 84 9.39 8.72 -9.91
CA ALA A 84 10.19 7.85 -10.78
C ALA A 84 10.02 6.37 -10.42
N ASN A 85 9.93 6.03 -9.14
CA ASN A 85 9.68 4.66 -8.70
C ASN A 85 8.23 4.22 -8.97
N ALA A 86 7.26 5.09 -8.83
CA ALA A 86 5.87 4.83 -9.22
C ALA A 86 5.76 4.55 -10.73
N ASP A 87 6.39 5.37 -11.55
CA ASP A 87 6.39 5.22 -13.01
C ASP A 87 7.01 3.89 -13.46
N LYS A 88 8.11 3.47 -12.85
CA LYS A 88 8.72 2.15 -13.12
C LYS A 88 7.78 0.98 -12.85
N ALA A 89 6.94 1.10 -11.82
CA ALA A 89 6.01 0.05 -11.44
C ALA A 89 4.72 0.07 -12.30
N SER A 90 4.41 1.18 -12.95
CA SER A 90 3.11 1.41 -13.58
C SER A 90 2.78 0.41 -14.69
N ALA A 91 3.72 0.13 -15.58
CA ALA A 91 3.51 -0.81 -16.70
C ALA A 91 3.21 -2.23 -16.19
N TRP A 92 3.96 -2.68 -15.19
CA TRP A 92 3.77 -3.97 -14.57
C TRP A 92 2.42 -4.06 -13.81
N LEU A 93 2.06 -3.00 -13.09
CA LEU A 93 0.78 -2.92 -12.38
C LEU A 93 -0.41 -2.95 -13.35
N ILE A 94 -0.33 -2.21 -14.46
CA ILE A 94 -1.34 -2.22 -15.53
C ILE A 94 -1.51 -3.64 -16.09
N SER A 95 -0.41 -4.35 -16.36
CA SER A 95 -0.46 -5.72 -16.86
C SER A 95 -1.18 -6.65 -15.89
N ILE A 96 -0.84 -6.61 -14.60
CA ILE A 96 -1.46 -7.44 -13.57
C ILE A 96 -2.96 -7.14 -13.44
N ILE A 97 -3.33 -5.86 -13.39
CA ILE A 97 -4.74 -5.47 -13.26
C ILE A 97 -5.52 -5.91 -14.50
N THR A 98 -4.96 -5.72 -15.69
CA THR A 98 -5.61 -6.12 -16.95
C THR A 98 -5.83 -7.64 -16.99
N GLU A 99 -4.81 -8.42 -16.63
CA GLU A 99 -4.92 -9.88 -16.60
C GLU A 99 -5.94 -10.34 -15.55
N PHE A 100 -5.91 -9.76 -14.36
CA PHE A 100 -6.87 -10.06 -13.29
C PHE A 100 -8.31 -9.78 -13.73
N VAL A 101 -8.59 -8.58 -14.27
CA VAL A 101 -9.93 -8.18 -14.71
C VAL A 101 -10.41 -9.06 -15.87
N SER A 102 -9.53 -9.41 -16.80
CA SER A 102 -9.85 -10.30 -17.92
C SER A 102 -10.20 -11.73 -17.46
N GLY A 103 -9.69 -12.16 -16.32
CA GLY A 103 -9.99 -13.45 -15.71
C GLY A 103 -11.26 -13.48 -14.86
N LEU A 104 -11.87 -12.33 -14.58
CA LEU A 104 -13.16 -12.24 -13.87
C LEU A 104 -14.28 -12.58 -14.87
N LYS A 105 -14.80 -13.80 -14.73
CA LYS A 105 -16.00 -14.28 -15.46
C LYS A 105 -17.20 -14.37 -14.53
#